data_3bc5c3af961b55f71fc48a851109dda8
#
_entry.id   3bc5c3af961b55f71fc48a851109dda8
#
_cell.length_a   1.000
_cell.length_b   1.000
_cell.length_c   1.000
_cell.angle_alpha   90.00
_cell.angle_beta   90.00
_cell.angle_gamma   90.00
#
_symmetry.space_group_name_H-M   'P 1'
#
loop_
_entity.id
_entity.type
_entity.pdbx_description
1 polymer ?
#
loop_
_entity_poly.entity_id
_entity_poly.type
_entity_poly.pdbx_seq_one_letter_code
_entity_poly.pdbx_strand_id
1 'polypeptide(L)'
;MKKVASLAVLFLVVFICAGSVFSATQSEKDEIVAKVNEVGAMLEKEGKAGLEKIPTIRFGKDNYVYVGDMNCTIIAHGWQPHLVGKNIIGIKDDTGNKFMAKLLEGVKSKQGFKNNKSYFNGETWVTYRWPSPESKTNFLNEIVFAKGFLMGDENVFVTAGMYE
;
A
#
# COMPACT_ATOMS: atom_id res chain seq x y z
N MET A 1 73.84 21.85 -1.71
CA MET A 1 72.63 22.35 -1.07
C MET A 1 71.43 21.77 -1.81
N LYS A 2 70.81 20.67 -1.33
CA LYS A 2 69.67 20.02 -1.97
C LYS A 2 68.38 20.57 -1.33
N LYS A 3 67.53 21.20 -2.18
CA LYS A 3 66.19 21.68 -1.76
C LYS A 3 65.23 20.50 -1.79
N VAL A 4 64.69 20.13 -0.64
CA VAL A 4 63.60 19.14 -0.52
C VAL A 4 62.27 19.90 -0.67
N ALA A 5 61.56 19.66 -1.76
CA ALA A 5 60.21 20.18 -1.96
C ALA A 5 59.22 19.27 -1.26
N SER A 6 58.58 19.82 -0.23
CA SER A 6 57.51 19.14 0.54
C SER A 6 56.21 19.20 -0.26
N LEU A 7 55.72 18.05 -0.74
CA LEU A 7 54.43 17.91 -1.43
C LEU A 7 53.35 17.71 -0.39
N ALA A 8 52.57 18.74 -0.10
CA ALA A 8 51.41 18.64 0.78
C ALA A 8 50.24 18.02 -0.02
N VAL A 9 49.90 16.76 0.27
CA VAL A 9 48.71 16.08 -0.30
C VAL A 9 47.52 16.54 0.52
N LEU A 10 46.68 17.36 -0.12
CA LEU A 10 45.41 17.82 0.47
C LEU A 10 44.39 16.70 0.30
N PHE A 11 44.08 15.96 1.36
CA PHE A 11 42.97 15.00 1.38
C PHE A 11 41.63 15.75 1.42
N LEU A 12 40.95 15.84 0.28
CA LEU A 12 39.58 16.32 0.20
C LEU A 12 38.64 15.22 0.74
N VAL A 13 38.23 15.31 2.00
CA VAL A 13 37.19 14.45 2.55
C VAL A 13 35.86 14.92 2.00
N VAL A 14 35.36 14.24 0.94
CA VAL A 14 33.99 14.41 0.47
C VAL A 14 33.05 13.75 1.48
N PHE A 15 32.39 14.55 2.30
CA PHE A 15 31.31 14.10 3.18
C PHE A 15 30.09 13.83 2.30
N ILE A 16 29.93 12.58 1.83
CA ILE A 16 28.70 12.14 1.19
C ILE A 16 27.67 12.04 2.31
N CYS A 17 26.82 13.05 2.46
CA CYS A 17 25.58 12.92 3.20
C CYS A 17 24.71 11.91 2.44
N ALA A 18 24.85 10.62 2.76
CA ALA A 18 23.89 9.62 2.39
C ALA A 18 22.61 9.93 3.17
N GLY A 19 21.73 10.73 2.58
CA GLY A 19 20.35 10.83 3.04
C GLY A 19 19.79 9.39 3.03
N SER A 20 19.41 8.89 4.21
CA SER A 20 18.75 7.60 4.34
C SER A 20 17.46 7.68 3.52
N VAL A 21 17.45 7.10 2.33
CA VAL A 21 16.21 6.84 1.62
C VAL A 21 15.51 5.76 2.43
N PHE A 22 14.55 6.17 3.22
CA PHE A 22 13.71 5.23 3.97
C PHE A 22 12.87 4.52 2.92
N SER A 23 13.11 3.26 2.70
CA SER A 23 12.35 2.39 1.81
C SER A 23 11.94 1.16 2.60
N ALA A 24 10.68 0.76 2.44
CA ALA A 24 10.17 -0.45 3.08
C ALA A 24 11.10 -1.65 2.81
N THR A 25 11.53 -2.31 3.88
CA THR A 25 12.34 -3.52 3.81
C THR A 25 11.58 -4.67 3.15
N GLN A 26 12.28 -5.68 2.66
CA GLN A 26 11.62 -6.87 2.10
C GLN A 26 10.73 -7.56 3.13
N SER A 27 11.17 -7.66 4.39
CA SER A 27 10.36 -8.24 5.48
C SER A 27 9.04 -7.51 5.73
N GLU A 28 9.06 -6.17 5.69
CA GLU A 28 7.84 -5.36 5.83
C GLU A 28 6.90 -5.53 4.64
N LYS A 29 7.44 -5.62 3.42
CA LYS A 29 6.65 -5.94 2.22
C LYS A 29 6.01 -7.32 2.30
N ASP A 30 6.74 -8.31 2.77
CA ASP A 30 6.22 -9.67 2.96
C ASP A 30 5.10 -9.71 4.00
N GLU A 31 5.20 -8.91 5.08
CA GLU A 31 4.13 -8.77 6.08
C GLU A 31 2.86 -8.15 5.48
N ILE A 32 3.00 -7.10 4.66
CA ILE A 32 1.86 -6.49 3.95
C ILE A 32 1.17 -7.51 3.04
N VAL A 33 1.95 -8.23 2.21
CA VAL A 33 1.43 -9.27 1.31
C VAL A 33 0.72 -10.37 2.08
N ALA A 34 1.32 -10.84 3.18
CA ALA A 34 0.73 -11.87 4.04
C ALA A 34 -0.62 -11.39 4.61
N LYS A 35 -0.69 -10.13 5.10
CA LYS A 35 -1.92 -9.57 5.66
C LYS A 35 -3.02 -9.42 4.61
N VAL A 36 -2.71 -8.94 3.42
CA VAL A 36 -3.68 -8.85 2.31
C VAL A 36 -4.22 -10.23 1.93
N ASN A 37 -3.36 -11.25 1.83
CA ASN A 37 -3.80 -12.62 1.53
C ASN A 37 -4.64 -13.24 2.66
N GLU A 38 -4.27 -13.02 3.93
CA GLU A 38 -5.04 -13.46 5.10
C GLU A 38 -6.47 -12.89 5.08
N VAL A 39 -6.57 -11.57 4.88
CA VAL A 39 -7.88 -10.88 4.84
C VAL A 39 -8.67 -11.31 3.60
N GLY A 40 -8.02 -11.44 2.45
CA GLY A 40 -8.66 -11.94 1.24
C GLY A 40 -9.24 -13.35 1.44
N ALA A 41 -8.47 -14.27 2.02
CA ALA A 41 -8.96 -15.63 2.33
C ALA A 41 -10.12 -15.63 3.33
N MET A 42 -10.09 -14.73 4.33
CA MET A 42 -11.21 -14.53 5.27
C MET A 42 -12.48 -14.08 4.53
N LEU A 43 -12.37 -13.09 3.63
CA LEU A 43 -13.52 -12.60 2.86
C LEU A 43 -14.06 -13.66 1.88
N GLU A 44 -13.20 -14.46 1.27
CA GLU A 44 -13.62 -15.58 0.43
C GLU A 44 -14.40 -16.66 1.20
N LYS A 45 -14.05 -16.88 2.46
CA LYS A 45 -14.68 -17.86 3.35
C LYS A 45 -15.97 -17.34 3.99
N GLU A 46 -15.94 -16.11 4.50
CA GLU A 46 -17.01 -15.55 5.32
C GLU A 46 -17.97 -14.64 4.54
N GLY A 47 -17.58 -14.27 3.32
CA GLY A 47 -18.35 -13.33 2.51
C GLY A 47 -18.45 -11.95 3.17
N LYS A 48 -19.62 -11.31 3.04
CA LYS A 48 -19.87 -9.98 3.59
C LYS A 48 -19.74 -9.89 5.12
N ALA A 49 -19.97 -10.98 5.85
CA ALA A 49 -19.79 -10.99 7.30
C ALA A 49 -18.33 -10.68 7.72
N GLY A 50 -17.36 -11.07 6.90
CA GLY A 50 -15.96 -10.75 7.13
C GLY A 50 -15.64 -9.24 7.09
N LEU A 51 -16.45 -8.42 6.40
CA LEU A 51 -16.25 -6.97 6.32
C LEU A 51 -16.37 -6.28 7.69
N GLU A 52 -17.19 -6.83 8.60
CA GLU A 52 -17.37 -6.30 9.96
C GLU A 52 -16.09 -6.36 10.80
N LYS A 53 -15.15 -7.24 10.42
CA LYS A 53 -13.85 -7.40 11.10
C LYS A 53 -12.81 -6.39 10.64
N ILE A 54 -12.93 -5.84 9.43
CA ILE A 54 -11.93 -4.94 8.83
C ILE A 54 -11.59 -3.74 9.73
N PRO A 55 -12.55 -3.07 10.39
CA PRO A 55 -12.25 -1.91 11.25
C PRO A 55 -11.31 -2.22 12.42
N THR A 56 -11.20 -3.48 12.84
CA THR A 56 -10.36 -3.90 13.98
C THR A 56 -9.03 -4.54 13.58
N ILE A 57 -8.83 -4.83 12.30
CA ILE A 57 -7.60 -5.46 11.82
C ILE A 57 -6.47 -4.43 11.83
N ARG A 58 -5.39 -4.77 12.56
CA ARG A 58 -4.13 -4.03 12.61
C ARG A 58 -2.97 -4.99 12.41
N PHE A 59 -1.84 -4.45 11.94
CA PHE A 59 -0.58 -5.19 11.83
C PHE A 59 0.61 -4.23 11.87
N GLY A 60 1.82 -4.74 12.05
CA GLY A 60 3.01 -3.92 12.17
C GLY A 60 2.87 -2.80 13.21
N LYS A 61 3.20 -1.57 12.83
CA LYS A 61 3.05 -0.37 13.65
C LYS A 61 1.70 0.32 13.38
N ASP A 62 0.60 -0.31 13.76
CA ASP A 62 -0.76 0.23 13.57
C ASP A 62 -1.21 0.39 12.10
N ASN A 63 -0.60 -0.33 11.18
CA ASN A 63 -1.06 -0.38 9.81
C ASN A 63 -2.46 -1.00 9.73
N TYR A 64 -3.20 -0.63 8.71
CA TYR A 64 -4.60 -1.01 8.54
C TYR A 64 -4.86 -1.62 7.17
N VAL A 65 -6.05 -2.18 7.02
CA VAL A 65 -6.55 -2.76 5.78
C VAL A 65 -7.79 -2.01 5.33
N TYR A 66 -7.98 -1.89 4.04
CA TYR A 66 -9.26 -1.49 3.48
C TYR A 66 -9.66 -2.36 2.29
N VAL A 67 -10.95 -2.39 2.01
CA VAL A 67 -11.56 -3.22 0.98
C VAL A 67 -12.42 -2.33 0.09
N GLY A 68 -12.32 -2.53 -1.21
CA GLY A 68 -13.16 -1.83 -2.18
C GLY A 68 -13.70 -2.75 -3.28
N ASP A 69 -14.74 -2.29 -3.96
CA ASP A 69 -15.28 -2.96 -5.14
C ASP A 69 -14.49 -2.60 -6.42
N MET A 70 -14.83 -3.24 -7.53
CA MET A 70 -14.17 -3.01 -8.83
C MET A 70 -14.54 -1.67 -9.51
N ASN A 71 -15.31 -0.82 -8.84
CA ASN A 71 -15.58 0.57 -9.22
C ASN A 71 -14.82 1.57 -8.33
N CYS A 72 -13.95 1.08 -7.42
CA CYS A 72 -13.29 1.87 -6.37
C CYS A 72 -14.25 2.49 -5.36
N THR A 73 -15.40 1.88 -5.09
CA THR A 73 -16.21 2.22 -3.92
C THR A 73 -15.62 1.49 -2.70
N ILE A 74 -15.27 2.21 -1.66
CA ILE A 74 -14.77 1.61 -0.44
C ILE A 74 -15.92 0.95 0.31
N ILE A 75 -15.79 -0.34 0.62
CA ILE A 75 -16.82 -1.14 1.31
C ILE A 75 -16.48 -1.43 2.77
N ALA A 76 -15.21 -1.38 3.14
CA ALA A 76 -14.76 -1.43 4.54
C ALA A 76 -13.39 -0.74 4.67
N HIS A 77 -13.11 -0.09 5.80
CA HIS A 77 -11.87 0.64 6.03
C HIS A 77 -11.43 0.59 7.49
N GLY A 78 -10.20 0.17 7.73
CA GLY A 78 -9.66 -0.02 9.07
C GLY A 78 -9.41 1.27 9.85
N TRP A 79 -9.18 2.39 9.18
CA TRP A 79 -8.84 3.66 9.85
C TRP A 79 -9.80 4.81 9.54
N GLN A 80 -10.27 4.95 8.30
CA GLN A 80 -11.09 6.09 7.86
C GLN A 80 -12.52 5.65 7.50
N PRO A 81 -13.39 5.39 8.49
CA PRO A 81 -14.74 4.89 8.25
C PRO A 81 -15.61 5.85 7.40
N HIS A 82 -15.26 7.14 7.38
CA HIS A 82 -15.96 8.14 6.56
C HIS A 82 -15.76 7.93 5.03
N LEU A 83 -14.83 7.09 4.61
CA LEU A 83 -14.63 6.72 3.21
C LEU A 83 -15.55 5.57 2.78
N VAL A 84 -16.12 4.81 3.71
CA VAL A 84 -17.03 3.71 3.38
C VAL A 84 -18.26 4.23 2.65
N GLY A 85 -18.62 3.57 1.55
CA GLY A 85 -19.68 3.98 0.63
C GLY A 85 -19.27 5.05 -0.39
N LYS A 86 -18.04 5.59 -0.33
CA LYS A 86 -17.57 6.59 -1.30
C LYS A 86 -16.79 5.96 -2.43
N ASN A 87 -17.08 6.41 -3.66
CA ASN A 87 -16.23 6.13 -4.80
C ASN A 87 -15.02 7.05 -4.79
N ILE A 88 -13.82 6.47 -4.74
CA ILE A 88 -12.56 7.21 -4.64
C ILE A 88 -11.66 7.05 -5.87
N ILE A 89 -12.19 6.61 -7.00
CA ILE A 89 -11.40 6.43 -8.24
C ILE A 89 -10.67 7.69 -8.67
N GLY A 90 -11.25 8.85 -8.42
CA GLY A 90 -10.71 10.17 -8.78
C GLY A 90 -9.88 10.84 -7.69
N ILE A 91 -9.69 10.19 -6.53
CA ILE A 91 -8.93 10.78 -5.43
C ILE A 91 -7.47 11.04 -5.84
N LYS A 92 -6.92 12.12 -5.33
CA LYS A 92 -5.52 12.51 -5.55
C LYS A 92 -4.84 12.67 -4.20
N ASP A 93 -3.56 12.37 -4.18
CA ASP A 93 -2.71 12.79 -3.07
C ASP A 93 -2.38 14.29 -3.15
N ASP A 94 -1.60 14.81 -2.20
CA ASP A 94 -1.19 16.22 -2.13
C ASP A 94 -0.25 16.65 -3.28
N THR A 95 0.30 15.69 -4.05
CA THR A 95 1.09 15.93 -5.27
C THR A 95 0.26 15.88 -6.54
N GLY A 96 -1.03 15.52 -6.44
CA GLY A 96 -1.96 15.38 -7.57
C GLY A 96 -1.94 14.00 -8.23
N ASN A 97 -1.24 13.00 -7.67
CA ASN A 97 -1.18 11.65 -8.19
C ASN A 97 -2.51 10.90 -7.98
N LYS A 98 -3.09 10.38 -9.07
CA LYS A 98 -4.31 9.56 -9.07
C LYS A 98 -3.97 8.09 -8.86
N PHE A 99 -3.64 7.70 -7.66
CA PHE A 99 -3.13 6.37 -7.35
C PHE A 99 -4.18 5.24 -7.44
N MET A 100 -5.46 5.54 -7.15
CA MET A 100 -6.52 4.51 -7.17
C MET A 100 -6.77 3.92 -8.55
N ALA A 101 -6.65 4.71 -9.60
CA ALA A 101 -6.79 4.21 -10.98
C ALA A 101 -5.70 3.18 -11.31
N LYS A 102 -4.43 3.46 -10.94
CA LYS A 102 -3.30 2.54 -11.13
C LYS A 102 -3.46 1.27 -10.30
N LEU A 103 -3.94 1.41 -9.05
CA LEU A 103 -4.21 0.27 -8.18
C LEU A 103 -5.26 -0.65 -8.81
N LEU A 104 -6.37 -0.09 -9.27
CA LEU A 104 -7.45 -0.88 -9.88
C LEU A 104 -7.01 -1.54 -11.19
N GLU A 105 -6.22 -0.86 -12.01
CA GLU A 105 -5.61 -1.42 -13.22
C GLU A 105 -4.77 -2.66 -12.89
N GLY A 106 -3.89 -2.57 -11.89
CA GLY A 106 -3.07 -3.70 -11.44
C GLY A 106 -3.91 -4.86 -10.92
N VAL A 107 -4.93 -4.60 -10.11
CA VAL A 107 -5.86 -5.63 -9.62
C VAL A 107 -6.61 -6.31 -10.78
N LYS A 108 -7.02 -5.57 -11.80
CA LYS A 108 -7.72 -6.09 -12.99
C LYS A 108 -6.81 -6.73 -14.03
N SER A 109 -5.49 -6.65 -13.87
CA SER A 109 -4.50 -7.15 -14.86
C SER A 109 -4.52 -8.66 -15.05
N LYS A 110 -5.07 -9.41 -14.10
CA LYS A 110 -5.14 -10.87 -14.14
C LYS A 110 -6.53 -11.35 -13.74
N GLN A 111 -6.97 -12.42 -14.41
CA GLN A 111 -8.22 -13.09 -14.07
C GLN A 111 -7.95 -14.51 -13.61
N GLY A 112 -8.70 -14.94 -12.61
CA GLY A 112 -8.79 -16.31 -12.13
C GLY A 112 -10.19 -16.88 -12.36
N PHE A 113 -10.33 -18.17 -12.06
CA PHE A 113 -11.60 -18.87 -12.14
C PHE A 113 -11.82 -19.67 -10.85
N LYS A 114 -12.93 -19.42 -10.16
CA LYS A 114 -13.27 -20.06 -8.90
C LYS A 114 -14.78 -20.17 -8.76
N ASN A 115 -15.29 -21.29 -8.27
CA ASN A 115 -16.73 -21.52 -8.07
C ASN A 115 -17.57 -21.28 -9.37
N ASN A 116 -17.04 -21.71 -10.52
CA ASN A 116 -17.64 -21.48 -11.85
C ASN A 116 -17.79 -19.99 -12.23
N LYS A 117 -17.00 -19.10 -11.63
CA LYS A 117 -17.01 -17.66 -11.90
C LYS A 117 -15.62 -17.16 -12.23
N SER A 118 -15.55 -16.25 -13.19
CA SER A 118 -14.35 -15.45 -13.43
C SER A 118 -14.27 -14.33 -12.41
N TYR A 119 -13.08 -14.07 -11.88
CA TYR A 119 -12.84 -12.96 -10.97
C TYR A 119 -11.47 -12.33 -11.22
N PHE A 120 -11.29 -11.07 -10.79
CA PHE A 120 -10.00 -10.41 -10.85
C PHE A 120 -9.13 -10.87 -9.68
N ASN A 121 -7.90 -11.35 -9.99
CA ASN A 121 -6.92 -11.80 -9.02
C ASN A 121 -5.51 -11.23 -9.27
N GLY A 122 -5.45 -10.15 -10.04
CA GLY A 122 -4.20 -9.41 -10.21
C GLY A 122 -3.77 -8.74 -8.90
N GLU A 123 -2.50 -8.42 -8.84
CA GLU A 123 -1.88 -7.78 -7.66
C GLU A 123 -0.93 -6.67 -8.12
N THR A 124 -0.75 -5.66 -7.28
CA THR A 124 0.08 -4.51 -7.60
C THR A 124 0.58 -3.80 -6.36
N TRP A 125 1.71 -3.12 -6.53
CA TRP A 125 2.23 -2.14 -5.58
C TRP A 125 2.01 -0.73 -6.12
N VAL A 126 1.56 0.18 -5.24
CA VAL A 126 1.49 1.61 -5.54
C VAL A 126 2.07 2.38 -4.37
N THR A 127 2.69 3.52 -4.66
CA THR A 127 3.14 4.48 -3.65
C THR A 127 2.44 5.80 -3.89
N TYR A 128 1.94 6.39 -2.83
CA TYR A 128 1.28 7.69 -2.84
C TYR A 128 1.49 8.38 -1.50
N ARG A 129 1.14 9.65 -1.42
CA ARG A 129 1.20 10.38 -0.16
C ARG A 129 -0.17 10.44 0.49
N TRP A 130 -0.24 10.06 1.77
CA TRP A 130 -1.48 10.01 2.52
C TRP A 130 -1.32 10.58 3.92
N PRO A 131 -2.36 11.19 4.52
CA PRO A 131 -2.30 11.66 5.90
C PRO A 131 -1.97 10.50 6.84
N SER A 132 -0.99 10.70 7.73
CA SER A 132 -0.65 9.68 8.71
C SER A 132 -1.75 9.54 9.78
N PRO A 133 -1.87 8.36 10.43
CA PRO A 133 -2.81 8.17 11.54
C PRO A 133 -2.59 9.15 12.70
N GLU A 134 -1.36 9.60 12.90
CA GLU A 134 -0.97 10.54 13.96
C GLU A 134 -1.36 12.00 13.64
N SER A 135 -1.48 12.34 12.35
CA SER A 135 -1.75 13.72 11.93
C SER A 135 -2.49 13.78 10.59
N LYS A 136 -3.69 14.36 10.59
CA LYS A 136 -4.51 14.54 9.37
C LYS A 136 -3.91 15.51 8.35
N THR A 137 -2.91 16.30 8.74
CA THR A 137 -2.26 17.30 7.89
C THR A 137 -0.83 16.92 7.49
N ASN A 138 -0.29 15.86 8.09
CA ASN A 138 1.04 15.36 7.77
C ASN A 138 0.94 14.23 6.74
N PHE A 139 1.22 14.56 5.48
CA PHE A 139 1.24 13.59 4.38
C PHE A 139 2.61 12.90 4.33
N LEU A 140 2.61 11.60 4.51
CA LEU A 140 3.79 10.74 4.39
C LEU A 140 3.67 9.86 3.14
N ASN A 141 4.80 9.36 2.65
CA ASN A 141 4.75 8.31 1.64
C ASN A 141 4.15 7.06 2.27
N GLU A 142 3.21 6.45 1.57
CA GLU A 142 2.62 5.16 1.92
C GLU A 142 2.89 4.20 0.77
N ILE A 143 3.58 3.09 1.05
CA ILE A 143 3.71 1.98 0.12
C ILE A 143 2.58 0.99 0.37
N VAL A 144 1.86 0.63 -0.66
CA VAL A 144 0.60 -0.10 -0.57
C VAL A 144 0.60 -1.28 -1.55
N PHE A 145 0.20 -2.44 -1.07
CA PHE A 145 -0.09 -3.62 -1.87
C PHE A 145 -1.59 -3.83 -1.96
N ALA A 146 -2.06 -4.16 -3.16
CA ALA A 146 -3.44 -4.48 -3.44
C ALA A 146 -3.56 -5.77 -4.24
N LYS A 147 -4.60 -6.56 -3.96
CA LYS A 147 -4.91 -7.80 -4.67
C LYS A 147 -6.39 -8.03 -4.77
N GLY A 148 -6.82 -8.65 -5.89
CA GLY A 148 -8.20 -9.01 -6.15
C GLY A 148 -8.59 -10.35 -5.54
N PHE A 149 -9.84 -10.46 -5.06
CA PHE A 149 -10.43 -11.64 -4.46
C PHE A 149 -11.91 -11.79 -4.84
N LEU A 150 -12.44 -13.01 -4.70
CA LEU A 150 -13.85 -13.30 -4.87
C LEU A 150 -14.53 -13.43 -3.50
N MET A 151 -15.30 -12.41 -3.09
CA MET A 151 -16.08 -12.40 -1.86
C MET A 151 -17.52 -12.86 -2.15
N GLY A 152 -17.82 -14.12 -1.90
CA GLY A 152 -19.08 -14.72 -2.38
C GLY A 152 -19.16 -14.66 -3.91
N ASP A 153 -20.03 -13.80 -4.43
CA ASP A 153 -20.21 -13.58 -5.87
C ASP A 153 -19.65 -12.23 -6.35
N GLU A 154 -19.05 -11.46 -5.46
CA GLU A 154 -18.60 -10.10 -5.74
C GLU A 154 -17.08 -10.06 -5.89
N ASN A 155 -16.60 -9.37 -6.92
CA ASN A 155 -15.19 -9.06 -7.06
C ASN A 155 -14.83 -7.88 -6.14
N VAL A 156 -13.85 -8.09 -5.29
CA VAL A 156 -13.34 -7.06 -4.38
C VAL A 156 -11.82 -6.98 -4.47
N PHE A 157 -11.24 -5.85 -4.11
CA PHE A 157 -9.83 -5.77 -3.81
C PHE A 157 -9.61 -5.55 -2.31
N VAL A 158 -8.56 -6.16 -1.81
CA VAL A 158 -8.05 -5.93 -0.45
C VAL A 158 -6.73 -5.20 -0.56
N THR A 159 -6.55 -4.21 0.28
CA THR A 159 -5.39 -3.32 0.24
C THR A 159 -4.86 -3.10 1.65
N ALA A 160 -3.55 -3.18 1.79
CA ALA A 160 -2.83 -2.81 2.99
C ALA A 160 -1.53 -2.09 2.63
N GLY A 161 -1.06 -1.23 3.51
CA GLY A 161 0.17 -0.48 3.29
C GLY A 161 0.86 -0.12 4.60
N MET A 162 1.99 0.57 4.46
CA MET A 162 2.73 1.17 5.56
C MET A 162 3.28 2.52 5.15
N TYR A 163 3.47 3.39 6.13
CA TYR A 163 4.12 4.68 5.95
C TYR A 163 5.64 4.54 6.01
N GLU A 164 6.32 5.28 5.11
CA GLU A 164 7.78 5.37 5.04
C GLU A 164 8.29 6.61 5.78
#